data_b19a1b995993935322494e91f9e7b1e0
#
_entry.id   b19a1b995993935322494e91f9e7b1e0
#
_cell.length_a   1.000
_cell.length_b   1.000
_cell.length_c   1.000
_cell.angle_alpha   90.00
_cell.angle_beta   90.00
_cell.angle_gamma   90.00
#
_symmetry.space_group_name_H-M   'P 1'
#
loop_
_entity.id
_entity.type
_entity.pdbx_description
1 polymer ?
#
loop_
_entity_poly.entity_id
_entity_poly.type
_entity_poly.pdbx_seq_one_letter_code
_entity_poly.pdbx_strand_id
1 'polypeptide(L)'
;MKRRNTELLRDVILRYLREEGLETPLNEHRAVLAWPRVVGPVVSQLTGDVSFRQGTLYVKILRPALRQNLMMERTQLARKINAEVGAQVVENVVIY
;
A
#
# COMPACT_ATOMS: atom_id res chain seq x y z
N MET A 1 -2.32 -31.38 5.46
CA MET A 1 -1.03 -31.39 6.19
C MET A 1 -0.13 -30.23 5.80
N LYS A 2 0.31 -30.18 4.54
CA LYS A 2 1.22 -29.13 4.07
C LYS A 2 0.61 -27.73 4.21
N ARG A 3 -0.66 -27.57 3.85
CA ARG A 3 -1.37 -26.31 3.93
C ARG A 3 -1.47 -25.79 5.37
N ARG A 4 -1.79 -26.68 6.30
CA ARG A 4 -1.87 -26.37 7.72
C ARG A 4 -0.51 -25.95 8.28
N ASN A 5 0.55 -26.67 7.92
CA ASN A 5 1.90 -26.33 8.36
C ASN A 5 2.33 -24.96 7.82
N THR A 6 1.97 -24.64 6.58
CA THR A 6 2.25 -23.34 5.97
C THR A 6 1.54 -22.21 6.73
N GLU A 7 0.28 -22.44 7.12
CA GLU A 7 -0.49 -21.45 7.87
C GLU A 7 0.12 -21.20 9.26
N LEU A 8 0.53 -22.27 9.96
CA LEU A 8 1.18 -22.14 11.25
C LEU A 8 2.51 -21.39 11.16
N LEU A 9 3.30 -21.71 10.16
CA LEU A 9 4.57 -21.03 9.93
C LEU A 9 4.35 -19.55 9.64
N ARG A 10 3.38 -19.23 8.80
CA ARG A 10 3.01 -17.86 8.51
C ARG A 10 2.63 -17.08 9.76
N ASP A 11 1.81 -17.70 10.62
CA ASP A 11 1.37 -17.08 11.87
C ASP A 11 2.55 -16.80 12.81
N VAL A 12 3.50 -17.72 12.90
CA VAL A 12 4.72 -17.54 13.69
C VAL A 12 5.55 -16.37 13.16
N ILE A 13 5.73 -16.30 11.85
CA ILE A 13 6.50 -15.23 11.22
C ILE A 13 5.83 -13.87 11.46
N LEU A 14 4.52 -13.79 11.30
CA LEU A 14 3.78 -12.54 11.51
C LEU A 14 3.87 -12.10 12.98
N ARG A 15 3.79 -13.04 13.90
CA ARG A 15 3.93 -12.75 15.34
C ARG A 15 5.33 -12.23 15.64
N TYR A 16 6.35 -12.86 15.08
CA TYR A 16 7.74 -12.42 15.25
C TYR A 16 7.93 -10.99 14.76
N LEU A 17 7.44 -10.68 13.57
CA LEU A 17 7.56 -9.34 13.00
C LEU A 17 6.87 -8.30 13.88
N ARG A 18 5.73 -8.65 14.44
CA ARG A 18 4.97 -7.76 15.33
C ARG A 18 5.73 -7.51 16.64
N GLU A 19 6.23 -8.58 17.26
CA GLU A 19 6.96 -8.47 18.52
C GLU A 19 8.25 -7.69 18.38
N GLU A 20 8.94 -7.83 17.24
CA GLU A 20 10.18 -7.13 16.96
C GLU A 20 9.96 -5.71 16.40
N GLY A 21 8.72 -5.29 16.21
CA GLY A 21 8.40 -3.97 15.67
C GLY A 21 8.71 -3.82 14.19
N LEU A 22 8.82 -4.93 13.45
CA LEU A 22 9.17 -4.90 12.02
C LEU A 22 7.95 -4.94 11.12
N GLU A 23 6.76 -5.20 11.68
CA GLU A 23 5.53 -5.31 10.90
C GLU A 23 5.18 -3.99 10.20
N THR A 24 5.27 -2.86 10.91
CA THR A 24 4.91 -1.55 10.36
C THR A 24 5.81 -1.13 9.19
N PRO A 25 7.14 -1.17 9.30
CA PRO A 25 8.00 -0.85 8.16
C PRO A 25 7.76 -1.74 6.95
N LEU A 26 7.53 -3.04 7.17
CA LEU A 26 7.24 -3.96 6.09
C LEU A 26 5.93 -3.61 5.38
N ASN A 27 4.87 -3.33 6.14
CA ASN A 27 3.57 -2.96 5.58
C ASN A 27 3.63 -1.61 4.86
N GLU A 28 4.42 -0.67 5.35
CA GLU A 28 4.64 0.61 4.66
C GLU A 28 5.27 0.40 3.29
N HIS A 29 6.29 -0.44 3.22
CA HIS A 29 6.94 -0.79 1.96
C HIS A 29 5.95 -1.49 1.00
N ARG A 30 5.15 -2.40 1.54
CA ARG A 30 4.13 -3.11 0.75
C ARG A 30 3.07 -2.15 0.21
N ALA A 31 2.72 -1.11 0.96
CA ALA A 31 1.79 -0.09 0.50
C ALA A 31 2.33 0.65 -0.73
N VAL A 32 3.61 1.02 -0.71
CA VAL A 32 4.27 1.65 -1.85
C VAL A 32 4.24 0.72 -3.07
N LEU A 33 4.56 -0.55 -2.88
CA LEU A 33 4.57 -1.53 -3.97
C LEU A 33 3.16 -1.88 -4.47
N ALA A 34 2.14 -1.66 -3.65
CA ALA A 34 0.76 -1.94 -4.04
C ALA A 34 0.21 -0.91 -5.03
N TRP A 35 0.76 0.30 -5.06
CA TRP A 35 0.23 1.38 -5.90
C TRP A 35 0.05 0.97 -7.36
N PRO A 36 1.09 0.46 -8.07
CA PRO A 36 0.90 0.10 -9.48
C PRO A 36 -0.12 -1.02 -9.69
N ARG A 37 -0.28 -1.93 -8.73
CA ARG A 37 -1.27 -3.00 -8.82
C ARG A 37 -2.68 -2.48 -8.69
N VAL A 38 -2.88 -1.49 -7.82
CA VAL A 38 -4.20 -0.91 -7.56
C VAL A 38 -4.66 -0.03 -8.72
N VAL A 39 -3.78 0.79 -9.28
CA VAL A 39 -4.15 1.78 -10.29
C VAL A 39 -3.99 1.28 -11.72
N GLY A 40 -3.24 0.21 -11.94
CA GLY A 40 -3.01 -0.37 -13.26
C GLY A 40 -1.88 0.30 -14.04
N PRO A 41 -1.54 -0.28 -15.23
CA PRO A 41 -0.34 0.12 -15.96
C PRO A 41 -0.38 1.55 -16.52
N VAL A 42 -1.54 2.03 -16.94
CA VAL A 42 -1.63 3.36 -17.53
C VAL A 42 -1.33 4.44 -16.49
N VAL A 43 -2.00 4.38 -15.34
CA VAL A 43 -1.77 5.34 -14.26
C VAL A 43 -0.36 5.16 -13.67
N SER A 44 0.09 3.92 -13.57
CA SER A 44 1.43 3.64 -13.06
C SER A 44 2.52 4.31 -13.91
N GLN A 45 2.39 4.30 -15.22
CA GLN A 45 3.34 4.96 -16.13
C GLN A 45 3.34 6.47 -15.97
N LEU A 46 2.24 7.06 -15.53
CA LEU A 46 2.11 8.50 -15.30
C LEU A 46 2.38 8.87 -13.84
N THR A 47 2.83 7.92 -13.05
CA THR A 47 3.20 8.12 -11.65
C THR A 47 4.70 8.36 -11.56
N GLY A 48 5.09 9.40 -10.82
CA GLY A 48 6.47 9.64 -10.45
C GLY A 48 6.79 8.94 -9.14
N ASP A 49 7.24 9.71 -8.14
CA ASP A 49 7.62 9.14 -6.85
C ASP A 49 6.41 8.70 -6.04
N VAL A 50 6.55 7.56 -5.39
CA VAL A 50 5.60 7.06 -4.40
C VAL A 50 6.36 6.85 -3.10
N SER A 51 5.88 7.48 -2.03
CA SER A 51 6.51 7.35 -0.72
C SER A 51 5.45 7.23 0.36
N PHE A 52 5.86 6.70 1.51
CA PHE A 52 4.97 6.51 2.64
C PHE A 52 5.60 7.16 3.88
N ARG A 53 4.79 7.91 4.63
CA ARG A 53 5.24 8.54 5.87
C ARG A 53 4.06 8.81 6.78
N GLN A 54 4.15 8.33 8.01
CA GLN A 54 3.18 8.60 9.07
C GLN A 54 1.73 8.35 8.65
N GLY A 55 1.47 7.17 8.09
CA GLY A 55 0.13 6.78 7.69
C GLY A 55 -0.34 7.36 6.37
N THR A 56 0.47 8.15 5.69
CA THR A 56 0.10 8.82 4.44
C THR A 56 0.95 8.30 3.29
N LEU A 57 0.28 7.89 2.22
CA LEU A 57 0.92 7.55 0.96
C LEU A 57 0.95 8.79 0.08
N TYR A 58 2.16 9.23 -0.28
CA TYR A 58 2.38 10.39 -1.15
C TYR A 58 2.68 9.89 -2.56
N VAL A 59 1.88 10.34 -3.52
CA VAL A 59 1.99 9.90 -4.90
C VAL A 59 2.10 11.11 -5.81
N LYS A 60 3.20 11.19 -6.56
CA LYS A 60 3.39 12.25 -7.55
C LYS A 60 2.79 11.80 -8.88
N ILE A 61 1.88 12.59 -9.42
CA ILE A 61 1.24 12.32 -10.71
C ILE A 61 1.70 13.35 -11.71
N LEU A 62 2.16 12.88 -12.86
CA LEU A 62 2.82 13.71 -13.86
C LEU A 62 1.85 14.50 -14.73
N ARG A 63 0.56 14.13 -14.77
CA ARG A 63 -0.45 14.82 -15.56
C ARG A 63 -1.49 15.49 -14.68
N PRO A 64 -1.72 16.81 -14.85
CA PRO A 64 -2.66 17.55 -13.99
C PRO A 64 -4.10 17.02 -14.03
N ALA A 65 -4.61 16.65 -15.21
CA ALA A 65 -5.97 16.14 -15.34
C ALA A 65 -6.16 14.83 -14.56
N LEU A 66 -5.19 13.92 -14.65
CA LEU A 66 -5.22 12.66 -13.91
C LEU A 66 -5.08 12.91 -12.41
N ARG A 67 -4.22 13.84 -12.01
CA ARG A 67 -4.04 14.23 -10.61
C ARG A 67 -5.37 14.65 -10.00
N GLN A 68 -6.11 15.50 -10.69
CA GLN A 68 -7.42 15.97 -10.24
C GLN A 68 -8.38 14.81 -10.00
N ASN A 69 -8.47 13.89 -10.96
CA ASN A 69 -9.36 12.73 -10.85
C ASN A 69 -8.99 11.83 -9.68
N LEU A 70 -7.69 11.56 -9.50
CA LEU A 70 -7.23 10.70 -8.41
C LEU A 70 -7.43 11.35 -7.06
N MET A 71 -7.29 12.66 -6.95
CA MET A 71 -7.56 13.38 -5.70
C MET A 71 -9.00 13.20 -5.25
N MET A 72 -9.93 13.13 -6.17
CA MET A 72 -11.35 12.90 -5.87
C MET A 72 -11.61 11.47 -5.38
N GLU A 73 -10.74 10.52 -5.73
CA GLU A 73 -10.87 9.11 -5.39
C GLU A 73 -9.96 8.67 -4.23
N ARG A 74 -9.31 9.60 -3.56
CA ARG A 74 -8.27 9.28 -2.57
C ARG A 74 -8.73 8.34 -1.45
N THR A 75 -9.97 8.47 -0.99
CA THR A 75 -10.50 7.59 0.06
C THR A 75 -10.64 6.16 -0.43
N GLN A 76 -11.14 5.98 -1.65
CA GLN A 76 -11.25 4.66 -2.27
C GLN A 76 -9.87 4.07 -2.55
N LEU A 77 -8.92 4.89 -2.97
CA LEU A 77 -7.56 4.45 -3.22
C LEU A 77 -6.90 3.91 -1.94
N ALA A 78 -7.08 4.62 -0.83
CA ALA A 78 -6.58 4.15 0.46
C ALA A 78 -7.15 2.78 0.82
N ARG A 79 -8.45 2.59 0.63
CA ARG A 79 -9.11 1.31 0.90
C ARG A 79 -8.58 0.19 0.01
N LYS A 80 -8.39 0.47 -1.27
CA LYS A 80 -7.89 -0.52 -2.23
C LYS A 80 -6.46 -0.92 -1.91
N ILE A 81 -5.62 0.04 -1.52
CA ILE A 81 -4.24 -0.24 -1.13
C ILE A 81 -4.21 -1.09 0.14
N ASN A 82 -5.02 -0.74 1.14
CA ASN A 82 -5.11 -1.54 2.37
C ASN A 82 -5.59 -2.96 2.08
N ALA A 83 -6.55 -3.12 1.18
CA ALA A 83 -7.02 -4.45 0.77
C ALA A 83 -5.91 -5.25 0.08
N GLU A 84 -5.11 -4.62 -0.77
CA GLU A 84 -4.00 -5.27 -1.47
C GLU A 84 -2.90 -5.67 -0.49
N VAL A 85 -2.60 -4.83 0.48
CA VAL A 85 -1.60 -5.12 1.53
C VAL A 85 -2.12 -6.15 2.53
N GLY A 86 -3.42 -6.16 2.79
CA GLY A 86 -4.03 -7.04 3.78
C GLY A 86 -3.95 -6.48 5.20
N ALA A 87 -3.76 -5.18 5.35
CA ALA A 87 -3.68 -4.52 6.65
C ALA A 87 -4.09 -3.05 6.52
N GLN A 88 -4.58 -2.46 7.62
CA GLN A 88 -4.96 -1.06 7.68
C GLN A 88 -3.73 -0.19 7.91
N VAL A 89 -2.95 0.03 6.86
CA VAL A 89 -1.68 0.74 6.94
C VAL A 89 -1.79 2.18 6.41
N VAL A 90 -2.60 2.39 5.39
CA VAL A 90 -2.77 3.71 4.76
C VAL A 90 -4.00 4.39 5.34
N GLU A 91 -3.80 5.53 6.00
CA GLU A 91 -4.88 6.37 6.53
C GLU A 91 -5.30 7.43 5.51
N ASN A 92 -4.33 7.98 4.78
CA ASN A 92 -4.55 9.02 3.78
C ASN A 92 -3.70 8.77 2.54
N VAL A 93 -4.21 9.29 1.41
CA VAL A 93 -3.44 9.34 0.16
C VAL A 93 -3.37 10.80 -0.26
N VAL A 94 -2.16 11.28 -0.52
CA VAL A 94 -1.91 12.64 -1.02
C VAL A 94 -1.40 12.51 -2.44
N ILE A 95 -2.14 13.09 -3.37
CA ILE A 95 -1.78 13.13 -4.80
C ILE A 95 -1.26 14.54 -5.11
N TYR A 96 -0.06 14.62 -5.68
CA TYR A 96 0.53 15.91 -5.98
C TYR A 96 1.31 15.91 -7.28
#